data_cbbd049d14f0c8a6bfc7b0ea2c1a6e06
#
_entry.id   cbbd049d14f0c8a6bfc7b0ea2c1a6e06
#
_cell.length_a   1.000
_cell.length_b   1.000
_cell.length_c   1.000
_cell.angle_alpha   90.00
_cell.angle_beta   90.00
_cell.angle_gamma   90.00
#
_symmetry.space_group_name_H-M   'P 1'
#
loop_
_entity.id
_entity.type
_entity.pdbx_description
1 polymer ?
#
loop_
_entity_poly.entity_id
_entity_poly.type
_entity_poly.pdbx_seq_one_letter_code
_entity_poly.pdbx_strand_id
1 'polypeptide(L)'
;LGPTSSACLRCESALRDERLDRLELNRRLRARGADFSPNYSHAPTYVYLHFDRSIMWHGVLSWHEMVNAGSVDEKLRLLADDEWRAQARADWDACTYTLVPISRPQQLLLEHSGRDLPDETGMSLYDYAAARQLHLSDALAEWLLRNGIDSSMKTAVRPLDEEGVCELVRTPGTVTGASDTGAHIQMFSGAGNATYLLTHYVRDTGLLTIEEAVHAVTGKHADFFGLRDRGVVAPGKAADLVVFDLDEIDLQPEVRVSDIPGGSWRYSRPAGGYRATLVNGEPTWLNGASTGATPGAFLASR
;
A
#
# COMPACT_ATOMS: atom_id res chain seq x y z
N LEU A 1 25.03 17.02 -5.16
CA LEU A 1 23.71 16.59 -4.68
C LEU A 1 23.06 15.79 -5.79
N GLY A 2 22.70 14.53 -5.54
CA GLY A 2 21.97 13.70 -6.51
C GLY A 2 20.55 14.21 -6.76
N PRO A 3 19.85 13.67 -7.79
CA PRO A 3 18.48 14.06 -8.09
C PRO A 3 17.57 13.82 -6.90
N THR A 4 16.66 14.75 -6.65
CA THR A 4 15.66 14.63 -5.59
C THR A 4 14.33 14.21 -6.18
N SER A 5 13.64 13.27 -5.53
CA SER A 5 12.27 12.91 -5.90
C SER A 5 11.33 14.05 -5.52
N SER A 6 10.54 14.55 -6.47
CA SER A 6 9.40 15.41 -6.18
C SER A 6 8.20 14.57 -5.74
N ALA A 7 7.12 15.20 -5.33
CA ALA A 7 5.93 14.51 -4.85
C ALA A 7 5.49 13.32 -5.72
N CYS A 8 4.98 12.28 -5.09
CA CYS A 8 4.46 11.09 -5.77
C CYS A 8 3.33 11.45 -6.74
N LEU A 9 3.43 11.00 -7.98
CA LEU A 9 2.36 11.08 -8.98
C LEU A 9 1.36 9.96 -8.70
N ARG A 10 0.16 10.32 -8.33
CA ARG A 10 -0.90 9.34 -8.09
C ARG A 10 -1.49 8.87 -9.41
N CYS A 11 -1.58 7.58 -9.59
CA CYS A 11 -2.08 6.95 -10.81
C CYS A 11 -3.55 6.52 -10.72
N GLU A 12 -4.30 7.01 -9.75
CA GLU A 12 -5.74 6.81 -9.67
C GLU A 12 -6.43 7.51 -10.86
N SER A 13 -7.39 6.84 -11.50
CA SER A 13 -8.09 7.36 -12.68
C SER A 13 -8.74 8.72 -12.43
N ALA A 14 -9.27 8.94 -11.22
CA ALA A 14 -9.89 10.21 -10.83
C ALA A 14 -8.90 11.39 -10.70
N LEU A 15 -7.59 11.14 -10.75
CA LEU A 15 -6.52 12.14 -10.58
C LEU A 15 -5.68 12.33 -11.84
N ARG A 16 -6.20 11.91 -13.00
CA ARG A 16 -5.48 11.98 -14.27
C ARG A 16 -5.03 13.41 -14.63
N ASP A 17 -5.93 14.38 -14.54
CA ASP A 17 -5.63 15.77 -14.89
C ASP A 17 -4.57 16.36 -13.95
N GLU A 18 -4.70 16.14 -12.64
CA GLU A 18 -3.69 16.56 -11.65
C GLU A 18 -2.31 15.97 -11.97
N ARG A 19 -2.27 14.69 -12.36
CA ARG A 19 -1.02 14.03 -12.76
C ARG A 19 -0.40 14.67 -13.99
N LEU A 20 -1.20 14.96 -15.03
CA LEU A 20 -0.72 15.59 -16.25
C LEU A 20 -0.17 16.99 -16.00
N ASP A 21 -0.85 17.80 -15.17
CA ASP A 21 -0.38 19.11 -14.77
C ASP A 21 0.96 19.05 -14.02
N ARG A 22 1.13 18.07 -13.14
CA ARG A 22 2.38 17.84 -12.40
C ARG A 22 3.50 17.38 -13.31
N LEU A 23 3.24 16.53 -14.31
CA LEU A 23 4.23 16.12 -15.31
C LEU A 23 4.68 17.30 -16.14
N GLU A 24 3.77 18.13 -16.60
CA GLU A 24 4.11 19.36 -17.34
C GLU A 24 4.93 20.32 -16.49
N LEU A 25 4.56 20.53 -15.22
CA LEU A 25 5.36 21.32 -14.29
C LEU A 25 6.79 20.74 -14.15
N ASN A 26 6.91 19.43 -13.98
CA ASN A 26 8.20 18.75 -13.89
C ASN A 26 9.04 18.98 -15.16
N ARG A 27 8.45 18.81 -16.33
CA ARG A 27 9.11 19.05 -17.62
C ARG A 27 9.66 20.48 -17.70
N ARG A 28 8.87 21.46 -17.32
CA ARG A 28 9.26 22.90 -17.32
C ARG A 28 10.39 23.19 -16.34
N LEU A 29 10.35 22.61 -15.14
CA LEU A 29 11.39 22.80 -14.14
C LEU A 29 12.72 22.15 -14.57
N ARG A 30 12.67 20.95 -15.13
CA ARG A 30 13.87 20.29 -15.70
C ARG A 30 14.47 21.08 -16.85
N ALA A 31 13.65 21.65 -17.74
CA ALA A 31 14.13 22.53 -18.82
C ALA A 31 14.85 23.79 -18.29
N ARG A 32 14.60 24.18 -17.03
CA ARG A 32 15.26 25.28 -16.33
C ARG A 32 16.46 24.82 -15.49
N GLY A 33 16.89 23.57 -15.62
CA GLY A 33 18.05 23.01 -14.93
C GLY A 33 17.76 22.36 -13.57
N ALA A 34 16.51 22.19 -13.20
CA ALA A 34 16.17 21.45 -11.97
C ALA A 34 16.49 19.96 -12.16
N ASP A 35 17.23 19.39 -11.22
CA ASP A 35 17.57 17.95 -11.21
C ASP A 35 16.70 17.20 -10.21
N PHE A 36 15.55 16.76 -10.65
CA PHE A 36 14.67 15.88 -9.90
C PHE A 36 13.87 14.95 -10.81
N SER A 37 13.41 13.86 -10.25
CA SER A 37 12.58 12.86 -10.94
C SER A 37 11.29 12.63 -10.17
N PRO A 38 10.12 12.77 -10.79
CA PRO A 38 8.87 12.40 -10.15
C PRO A 38 8.81 10.89 -9.94
N ASN A 39 8.32 10.48 -8.78
CA ASN A 39 7.99 9.08 -8.54
C ASN A 39 6.48 8.84 -8.75
N TYR A 40 6.10 7.59 -9.01
CA TYR A 40 4.71 7.18 -9.16
C TYR A 40 4.46 5.81 -8.54
N SER A 41 3.22 5.58 -8.08
CA SER A 41 2.76 4.27 -7.65
C SER A 41 1.99 3.61 -8.79
N HIS A 42 2.32 2.35 -9.09
CA HIS A 42 1.73 1.56 -10.16
C HIS A 42 0.89 0.38 -9.64
N ALA A 43 0.84 0.20 -8.33
CA ALA A 43 0.08 -0.87 -7.69
C ALA A 43 -1.12 -0.32 -6.93
N PRO A 44 -2.21 -1.10 -6.82
CA PRO A 44 -3.37 -0.72 -6.03
C PRO A 44 -3.00 -0.52 -4.57
N THR A 45 -3.57 0.52 -3.96
CA THR A 45 -3.38 0.81 -2.54
C THR A 45 -4.70 0.68 -1.78
N TYR A 46 -4.62 0.15 -0.59
CA TYR A 46 -5.70 0.06 0.37
C TYR A 46 -5.12 0.09 1.78
N VAL A 47 -5.97 0.31 2.77
CA VAL A 47 -5.57 0.37 4.17
C VAL A 47 -6.56 -0.44 4.99
N TYR A 48 -6.05 -1.29 5.88
CA TYR A 48 -6.85 -1.91 6.92
C TYR A 48 -7.03 -0.94 8.09
N LEU A 49 -8.23 -0.88 8.61
CA LEU A 49 -8.63 -0.06 9.75
C LEU A 49 -8.97 -0.99 10.91
N HIS A 50 -8.14 -0.93 11.95
CA HIS A 50 -8.32 -1.71 13.17
C HIS A 50 -8.93 -0.85 14.28
N PHE A 51 -9.52 -1.52 15.28
CA PHE A 51 -10.23 -0.89 16.40
C PHE A 51 -9.59 -1.19 17.76
N ASP A 52 -8.51 -1.97 17.77
CA ASP A 52 -7.70 -2.21 18.97
C ASP A 52 -6.79 -1.02 19.29
N ARG A 53 -6.18 -0.42 18.27
CA ARG A 53 -5.39 0.82 18.33
C ARG A 53 -5.17 1.38 16.93
N SER A 54 -5.42 2.67 16.71
CA SER A 54 -5.16 3.28 15.41
C SER A 54 -5.15 4.81 15.49
N ILE A 55 -4.24 5.44 14.75
CA ILE A 55 -4.23 6.90 14.55
C ILE A 55 -5.21 7.33 13.45
N MET A 56 -5.74 6.39 12.67
CA MET A 56 -6.55 6.69 11.48
C MET A 56 -7.89 7.34 11.82
N TRP A 57 -8.36 7.21 13.06
CA TRP A 57 -9.62 7.74 13.51
C TRP A 57 -9.54 9.17 14.07
N HIS A 58 -8.35 9.79 14.13
CA HIS A 58 -8.20 11.09 14.79
C HIS A 58 -9.00 12.24 14.13
N GLY A 59 -9.50 12.07 12.92
CA GLY A 59 -10.42 13.01 12.28
C GLY A 59 -11.85 12.96 12.84
N VAL A 60 -12.20 11.94 13.65
CA VAL A 60 -13.49 11.79 14.35
C VAL A 60 -13.17 11.56 15.81
N LEU A 61 -13.26 12.61 16.64
CA LEU A 61 -12.67 12.64 17.97
C LEU A 61 -13.19 11.51 18.87
N SER A 62 -14.48 11.30 18.95
CA SER A 62 -15.10 10.24 19.76
C SER A 62 -14.61 8.85 19.34
N TRP A 63 -14.51 8.60 18.03
CA TRP A 63 -13.97 7.34 17.51
C TRP A 63 -12.48 7.18 17.82
N HIS A 64 -11.70 8.26 17.72
CA HIS A 64 -10.28 8.23 18.09
C HIS A 64 -10.08 7.88 19.57
N GLU A 65 -10.85 8.48 20.46
CA GLU A 65 -10.83 8.19 21.90
C GLU A 65 -11.21 6.73 22.18
N MET A 66 -12.32 6.24 21.58
CA MET A 66 -12.77 4.87 21.73
C MET A 66 -11.72 3.87 21.24
N VAL A 67 -11.18 4.04 20.04
CA VAL A 67 -10.18 3.12 19.46
C VAL A 67 -8.90 3.07 20.30
N ASN A 68 -8.54 4.15 20.96
CA ASN A 68 -7.35 4.23 21.82
C ASN A 68 -7.62 4.06 23.34
N ALA A 69 -8.85 3.75 23.73
CA ALA A 69 -9.19 3.45 25.12
C ALA A 69 -8.43 2.22 25.66
N GLY A 70 -8.21 2.19 26.98
CA GLY A 70 -7.25 1.30 27.61
C GLY A 70 -7.57 -0.18 27.59
N SER A 71 -8.87 -0.56 27.47
CA SER A 71 -9.29 -1.97 27.50
C SER A 71 -10.44 -2.26 26.55
N VAL A 72 -10.59 -3.52 26.15
CA VAL A 72 -11.72 -4.00 25.33
C VAL A 72 -13.06 -3.70 26.03
N ASP A 73 -13.16 -3.92 27.33
CA ASP A 73 -14.40 -3.67 28.07
C ASP A 73 -14.77 -2.19 28.09
N GLU A 74 -13.79 -1.30 28.17
CA GLU A 74 -14.03 0.15 28.09
C GLU A 74 -14.53 0.55 26.69
N LYS A 75 -13.93 0.03 25.63
CA LYS A 75 -14.37 0.23 24.24
C LYS A 75 -15.80 -0.24 24.04
N LEU A 76 -16.13 -1.44 24.49
CA LEU A 76 -17.48 -1.99 24.35
C LEU A 76 -18.51 -1.19 25.16
N ARG A 77 -18.14 -0.65 26.34
CA ARG A 77 -19.03 0.24 27.11
C ARG A 77 -19.31 1.55 26.36
N LEU A 78 -18.28 2.19 25.79
CA LEU A 78 -18.44 3.40 24.97
C LEU A 78 -19.35 3.14 23.77
N LEU A 79 -19.13 2.06 23.02
CA LEU A 79 -19.95 1.70 21.86
C LEU A 79 -21.41 1.41 22.22
N ALA A 80 -21.71 1.01 23.44
CA ALA A 80 -23.06 0.74 23.94
C ALA A 80 -23.73 1.97 24.60
N ASP A 81 -22.97 3.04 24.88
CA ASP A 81 -23.43 4.23 25.59
C ASP A 81 -24.14 5.21 24.64
N ASP A 82 -25.39 5.58 24.97
CA ASP A 82 -26.23 6.43 24.14
C ASP A 82 -25.69 7.88 24.04
N GLU A 83 -25.10 8.41 25.10
CA GLU A 83 -24.54 9.75 25.12
C GLU A 83 -23.26 9.82 24.26
N TRP A 84 -22.38 8.83 24.40
CA TRP A 84 -21.21 8.67 23.52
C TRP A 84 -21.64 8.55 22.04
N ARG A 85 -22.66 7.73 21.75
CA ARG A 85 -23.16 7.56 20.37
C ARG A 85 -23.70 8.87 19.79
N ALA A 86 -24.42 9.67 20.60
CA ALA A 86 -24.92 10.96 20.15
C ALA A 86 -23.75 11.91 19.78
N GLN A 87 -22.71 11.96 20.61
CA GLN A 87 -21.51 12.73 20.31
C GLN A 87 -20.74 12.18 19.10
N ALA A 88 -20.63 10.86 18.99
CA ALA A 88 -19.93 10.20 17.89
C ALA A 88 -20.61 10.46 16.53
N ARG A 89 -21.95 10.55 16.48
CA ARG A 89 -22.65 11.00 15.26
C ARG A 89 -22.31 12.43 14.90
N ALA A 90 -22.34 13.34 15.86
CA ALA A 90 -22.01 14.74 15.63
C ALA A 90 -20.55 14.93 15.13
N ASP A 91 -19.61 14.24 15.74
CA ASP A 91 -18.19 14.27 15.33
C ASP A 91 -18.01 13.67 13.93
N TRP A 92 -18.75 12.60 13.61
CA TRP A 92 -18.72 11.97 12.28
C TRP A 92 -19.20 12.92 11.19
N ASP A 93 -20.33 13.58 11.41
CA ASP A 93 -20.91 14.52 10.44
C ASP A 93 -20.07 15.78 10.26
N ALA A 94 -19.37 16.21 11.31
CA ALA A 94 -18.46 17.34 11.27
C ALA A 94 -17.09 17.02 10.65
N CYS A 95 -16.78 15.73 10.38
CA CYS A 95 -15.47 15.30 9.93
C CYS A 95 -15.14 15.80 8.53
N THR A 96 -14.08 16.60 8.41
CA THR A 96 -13.52 17.07 7.14
C THR A 96 -12.22 16.35 6.78
N TYR A 97 -11.78 15.42 7.60
CA TYR A 97 -10.54 14.70 7.41
C TYR A 97 -10.64 13.67 6.28
N THR A 98 -9.70 13.69 5.35
CA THR A 98 -9.79 12.95 4.08
C THR A 98 -8.88 11.72 3.98
N LEU A 99 -7.99 11.50 4.95
CA LEU A 99 -7.06 10.35 4.91
C LEU A 99 -7.84 9.02 5.00
N VAL A 100 -8.78 8.94 5.96
CA VAL A 100 -9.77 7.87 6.00
C VAL A 100 -11.02 8.35 5.25
N PRO A 101 -11.57 7.58 4.30
CA PRO A 101 -12.71 8.04 3.50
C PRO A 101 -14.04 7.95 4.27
N ILE A 102 -14.10 8.55 5.48
CA ILE A 102 -15.33 8.62 6.30
C ILE A 102 -16.44 9.36 5.56
N SER A 103 -16.08 10.40 4.81
CA SER A 103 -17.01 11.11 3.93
C SER A 103 -17.47 10.30 2.70
N ARG A 104 -16.88 9.14 2.47
CA ARG A 104 -17.19 8.21 1.38
C ARG A 104 -17.36 6.79 1.93
N PRO A 105 -18.40 6.54 2.73
CA PRO A 105 -18.60 5.27 3.43
C PRO A 105 -18.78 4.05 2.50
N GLN A 106 -19.08 4.28 1.21
CA GLN A 106 -19.07 3.25 0.16
C GLN A 106 -17.66 2.67 -0.08
N GLN A 107 -16.63 3.40 0.29
CA GLN A 107 -15.23 2.98 0.18
C GLN A 107 -14.70 2.32 1.46
N LEU A 108 -15.50 2.18 2.49
CA LEU A 108 -15.17 1.48 3.74
C LEU A 108 -15.85 0.12 3.72
N LEU A 109 -15.06 -0.93 3.54
CA LEU A 109 -15.56 -2.31 3.45
C LEU A 109 -15.37 -3.02 4.79
N LEU A 110 -16.38 -3.73 5.24
CA LEU A 110 -16.29 -4.65 6.38
C LEU A 110 -15.46 -5.84 5.92
N GLU A 111 -14.27 -6.05 6.50
CA GLU A 111 -13.30 -7.01 5.95
C GLU A 111 -13.22 -8.29 6.79
N HIS A 112 -13.09 -8.17 8.09
CA HIS A 112 -12.91 -9.30 8.98
C HIS A 112 -13.77 -9.16 10.22
N SER A 113 -14.45 -10.23 10.59
CA SER A 113 -15.21 -10.37 11.83
C SER A 113 -14.35 -11.08 12.89
N GLY A 114 -14.16 -10.48 14.05
CA GLY A 114 -13.48 -11.11 15.18
C GLY A 114 -14.24 -12.29 15.80
N ARG A 115 -15.49 -12.54 15.37
CA ARG A 115 -16.33 -13.64 15.85
C ARG A 115 -16.76 -14.60 14.74
N ASP A 116 -16.05 -14.63 13.62
CA ASP A 116 -16.35 -15.50 12.47
C ASP A 116 -17.80 -15.39 11.96
N LEU A 117 -18.30 -14.15 11.84
CA LEU A 117 -19.60 -13.85 11.22
C LEU A 117 -19.39 -13.34 9.79
N PRO A 118 -19.29 -14.25 8.80
CA PRO A 118 -18.82 -13.91 7.45
C PRO A 118 -19.83 -13.17 6.57
N ASP A 119 -21.12 -13.18 6.92
CA ASP A 119 -22.20 -12.73 6.03
C ASP A 119 -22.11 -11.27 5.60
N GLU A 120 -21.30 -10.46 6.29
CA GLU A 120 -21.15 -9.02 6.06
C GLU A 120 -19.78 -8.66 5.46
N THR A 121 -18.89 -9.64 5.29
CA THR A 121 -17.55 -9.44 4.72
C THR A 121 -17.65 -8.96 3.27
N GLY A 122 -16.97 -7.87 2.95
CA GLY A 122 -17.00 -7.22 1.64
C GLY A 122 -18.13 -6.21 1.47
N MET A 123 -19.12 -6.16 2.39
CA MET A 123 -20.18 -5.13 2.37
C MET A 123 -19.60 -3.78 2.72
N SER A 124 -20.06 -2.71 2.04
CA SER A 124 -19.67 -1.36 2.46
C SER A 124 -20.37 -0.95 3.74
N LEU A 125 -19.72 -0.07 4.53
CA LEU A 125 -20.37 0.51 5.72
C LEU A 125 -21.66 1.28 5.35
N TYR A 126 -21.70 1.85 4.15
CA TYR A 126 -22.88 2.53 3.64
C TYR A 126 -24.05 1.55 3.46
N ASP A 127 -23.84 0.43 2.78
CA ASP A 127 -24.89 -0.57 2.53
C ASP A 127 -25.32 -1.23 3.83
N TYR A 128 -24.38 -1.50 4.74
CA TYR A 128 -24.68 -2.03 6.07
C TYR A 128 -25.58 -1.09 6.88
N ALA A 129 -25.26 0.20 6.88
CA ALA A 129 -26.05 1.23 7.58
C ALA A 129 -27.43 1.40 6.94
N ALA A 130 -27.50 1.46 5.60
CA ALA A 130 -28.74 1.62 4.84
C ALA A 130 -29.72 0.45 5.09
N ALA A 131 -29.22 -0.78 5.08
CA ALA A 131 -30.04 -1.98 5.33
C ALA A 131 -30.65 -1.99 6.73
N ARG A 132 -30.06 -1.29 7.69
CA ARG A 132 -30.52 -1.20 9.09
C ARG A 132 -31.18 0.13 9.46
N GLN A 133 -31.21 1.08 8.52
CA GLN A 133 -31.73 2.43 8.73
C GLN A 133 -31.01 3.16 9.87
N LEU A 134 -29.69 2.97 9.98
CA LEU A 134 -28.84 3.53 11.01
C LEU A 134 -27.97 4.67 10.46
N HIS A 135 -27.60 5.59 11.34
CA HIS A 135 -26.50 6.51 11.08
C HIS A 135 -25.19 5.72 10.92
N LEU A 136 -24.25 6.18 10.08
CA LEU A 136 -23.00 5.46 9.77
C LEU A 136 -22.16 5.13 11.03
N SER A 137 -22.07 6.09 11.97
CA SER A 137 -21.38 5.88 13.25
C SER A 137 -22.08 4.82 14.10
N ASP A 138 -23.42 4.83 14.16
CA ASP A 138 -24.19 3.83 14.91
C ASP A 138 -24.10 2.45 14.26
N ALA A 139 -24.15 2.39 12.95
CA ALA A 139 -23.98 1.15 12.20
C ALA A 139 -22.62 0.49 12.47
N LEU A 140 -21.55 1.28 12.49
CA LEU A 140 -20.22 0.78 12.81
C LEU A 140 -20.14 0.35 14.30
N ALA A 141 -20.73 1.10 15.22
CA ALA A 141 -20.78 0.72 16.64
C ALA A 141 -21.55 -0.60 16.85
N GLU A 142 -22.70 -0.75 16.20
CA GLU A 142 -23.49 -1.99 16.25
C GLU A 142 -22.72 -3.17 15.64
N TRP A 143 -22.05 -2.94 14.51
CA TRP A 143 -21.25 -3.97 13.88
C TRP A 143 -20.12 -4.45 14.79
N LEU A 144 -19.40 -3.54 15.48
CA LEU A 144 -18.33 -3.88 16.42
C LEU A 144 -18.86 -4.59 17.67
N LEU A 145 -20.01 -4.18 18.21
CA LEU A 145 -20.63 -4.87 19.34
C LEU A 145 -20.99 -6.31 19.00
N ARG A 146 -21.44 -6.57 17.77
CA ARG A 146 -21.74 -7.94 17.28
C ARG A 146 -20.49 -8.75 16.99
N ASN A 147 -19.51 -8.14 16.32
CA ASN A 147 -18.36 -8.83 15.72
C ASN A 147 -17.10 -8.80 16.59
N GLY A 148 -17.04 -7.92 17.58
CA GLY A 148 -15.89 -7.76 18.47
C GLY A 148 -14.88 -6.72 17.98
N ILE A 149 -14.06 -6.24 18.90
CA ILE A 149 -13.04 -5.19 18.64
C ILE A 149 -11.89 -5.71 17.75
N ASP A 150 -11.67 -7.02 17.68
CA ASP A 150 -10.68 -7.63 16.79
C ASP A 150 -11.10 -7.62 15.30
N SER A 151 -12.31 -7.11 15.03
CA SER A 151 -12.77 -6.91 13.66
C SER A 151 -11.98 -5.82 12.95
N SER A 152 -11.96 -5.85 11.63
CA SER A 152 -11.31 -4.81 10.81
C SER A 152 -12.13 -4.43 9.59
N MET A 153 -11.94 -3.20 9.16
CA MET A 153 -12.40 -2.70 7.88
C MET A 153 -11.22 -2.56 6.93
N LYS A 154 -11.53 -2.39 5.64
CA LYS A 154 -10.57 -2.12 4.59
C LYS A 154 -11.07 -1.01 3.69
N THR A 155 -10.20 -0.13 3.24
CA THR A 155 -10.58 0.83 2.20
C THR A 155 -10.70 0.11 0.86
N ALA A 156 -11.72 0.46 0.07
CA ALA A 156 -11.85 -0.05 -1.29
C ALA A 156 -10.64 0.36 -2.14
N VAL A 157 -10.21 -0.53 -3.01
CA VAL A 157 -9.17 -0.25 -4.00
C VAL A 157 -9.70 0.78 -4.99
N ARG A 158 -8.92 1.83 -5.24
CA ARG A 158 -9.27 2.84 -6.24
C ARG A 158 -8.80 2.38 -7.61
N PRO A 159 -9.64 2.55 -8.66
CA PRO A 159 -9.23 2.23 -10.03
C PRO A 159 -7.98 3.01 -10.44
N LEU A 160 -7.02 2.32 -11.03
CA LEU A 160 -5.82 2.93 -11.60
C LEU A 160 -6.09 3.35 -13.05
N ASP A 161 -5.45 4.44 -13.47
CA ASP A 161 -5.29 4.78 -14.87
C ASP A 161 -4.12 3.97 -15.42
N GLU A 162 -4.41 2.77 -15.90
CA GLU A 162 -3.39 1.81 -16.37
C GLU A 162 -2.60 2.34 -17.57
N GLU A 163 -3.28 3.03 -18.50
CA GLU A 163 -2.60 3.69 -19.63
C GLU A 163 -1.63 4.75 -19.13
N GLY A 164 -2.05 5.57 -18.17
CA GLY A 164 -1.20 6.58 -17.56
C GLY A 164 -0.02 5.98 -16.77
N VAL A 165 -0.20 4.83 -16.14
CA VAL A 165 0.92 4.07 -15.53
C VAL A 165 1.91 3.65 -16.61
N CYS A 166 1.45 3.06 -17.71
CA CYS A 166 2.30 2.63 -18.82
C CYS A 166 3.06 3.82 -19.46
N GLU A 167 2.39 4.97 -19.60
CA GLU A 167 3.04 6.20 -20.05
C GLU A 167 4.18 6.62 -19.11
N LEU A 168 3.96 6.59 -17.79
CA LEU A 168 5.00 6.90 -16.79
C LEU A 168 6.14 5.88 -16.80
N VAL A 169 5.84 4.58 -16.98
CA VAL A 169 6.87 3.55 -17.16
C VAL A 169 7.79 3.88 -18.33
N ARG A 170 7.25 4.36 -19.45
CA ARG A 170 7.98 4.72 -20.67
C ARG A 170 8.63 6.09 -20.61
N THR A 171 8.13 7.00 -19.75
CA THR A 171 8.63 8.38 -19.70
C THR A 171 10.04 8.44 -19.09
N PRO A 172 11.05 9.04 -19.75
CA PRO A 172 12.37 9.23 -19.19
C PRO A 172 12.36 10.13 -17.95
N GLY A 173 13.15 9.77 -16.96
CA GLY A 173 13.31 10.56 -15.74
C GLY A 173 12.17 10.44 -14.74
N THR A 174 11.23 9.52 -14.94
CA THR A 174 10.28 9.07 -13.91
C THR A 174 10.80 7.79 -13.27
N VAL A 175 10.49 7.56 -12.01
CA VAL A 175 10.86 6.33 -11.29
C VAL A 175 9.65 5.75 -10.57
N THR A 176 9.58 4.44 -10.42
CA THR A 176 8.55 3.81 -9.60
C THR A 176 8.76 4.24 -8.15
N GLY A 177 7.68 4.64 -7.48
CA GLY A 177 7.74 5.25 -6.15
C GLY A 177 7.72 4.24 -5.02
N ALA A 178 7.79 4.78 -3.82
CA ALA A 178 7.71 4.03 -2.59
C ALA A 178 6.35 3.34 -2.43
N SER A 179 6.37 2.17 -1.84
CA SER A 179 5.19 1.37 -1.47
C SER A 179 4.80 1.52 -0.01
N ASP A 180 5.54 2.33 0.77
CA ASP A 180 5.48 2.41 2.23
C ASP A 180 5.73 1.06 2.95
N THR A 181 6.31 0.09 2.25
CA THR A 181 6.71 -1.21 2.84
C THR A 181 7.65 -0.98 4.02
N GLY A 182 7.29 -1.55 5.19
CA GLY A 182 8.05 -1.38 6.43
C GLY A 182 7.66 -0.18 7.28
N ALA A 183 6.87 0.76 6.74
CA ALA A 183 6.09 1.72 7.50
C ALA A 183 4.65 1.20 7.63
N HIS A 184 3.83 1.75 8.51
CA HIS A 184 2.41 1.42 8.62
C HIS A 184 2.07 -0.09 8.66
N ILE A 185 2.96 -0.90 9.21
CA ILE A 185 2.98 -2.36 9.12
C ILE A 185 1.73 -3.08 9.63
N GLN A 186 0.91 -2.40 10.43
CA GLN A 186 -0.40 -2.90 10.88
C GLN A 186 -1.57 -2.37 10.03
N MET A 187 -1.28 -1.57 9.00
CA MET A 187 -2.29 -1.04 8.10
C MET A 187 -2.27 -1.74 6.74
N PHE A 188 -1.11 -2.19 6.29
CA PHE A 188 -0.90 -2.96 5.07
C PHE A 188 0.55 -3.48 5.00
N SER A 189 0.81 -4.44 4.13
CA SER A 189 2.18 -4.89 3.86
C SER A 189 2.94 -3.91 2.95
N GLY A 190 2.31 -3.41 1.90
CA GLY A 190 2.94 -2.59 0.86
C GLY A 190 3.97 -3.33 0.01
N ALA A 191 4.25 -4.61 0.27
CA ALA A 191 5.18 -5.42 -0.49
C ALA A 191 4.54 -5.96 -1.79
N GLY A 192 5.38 -6.25 -2.80
CA GLY A 192 4.96 -6.92 -4.03
C GLY A 192 4.68 -5.98 -5.21
N ASN A 193 5.01 -4.69 -5.14
CA ASN A 193 4.78 -3.76 -6.26
C ASN A 193 5.50 -4.20 -7.53
N ALA A 194 6.75 -4.66 -7.45
CA ALA A 194 7.48 -5.19 -8.62
C ALA A 194 6.79 -6.45 -9.19
N THR A 195 6.32 -7.33 -8.30
CA THR A 195 5.53 -8.51 -8.73
C THR A 195 4.26 -8.09 -9.43
N TYR A 196 3.51 -7.13 -8.88
CA TYR A 196 2.30 -6.61 -9.51
C TYR A 196 2.57 -5.99 -10.90
N LEU A 197 3.70 -5.28 -11.06
CA LEU A 197 4.09 -4.75 -12.37
C LEU A 197 4.28 -5.87 -13.40
N LEU A 198 4.96 -6.94 -13.01
CA LEU A 198 5.24 -8.07 -13.89
C LEU A 198 3.99 -8.92 -14.16
N THR A 199 3.20 -9.23 -13.14
CA THR A 199 2.02 -10.07 -13.32
C THR A 199 0.90 -9.32 -14.01
N HIS A 200 0.45 -8.20 -13.47
CA HIS A 200 -0.69 -7.48 -14.01
C HIS A 200 -0.40 -6.79 -15.35
N TYR A 201 0.65 -5.96 -15.42
CA TYR A 201 0.90 -5.16 -16.64
C TYR A 201 1.58 -5.94 -17.78
N VAL A 202 2.35 -6.98 -17.45
CA VAL A 202 3.02 -7.78 -18.51
C VAL A 202 2.23 -9.05 -18.81
N ARG A 203 2.04 -9.94 -17.83
CA ARG A 203 1.43 -11.25 -18.05
C ARG A 203 -0.06 -11.17 -18.34
N ASP A 204 -0.82 -10.48 -17.49
CA ASP A 204 -2.29 -10.57 -17.49
C ASP A 204 -2.94 -9.62 -18.49
N THR A 205 -2.40 -8.41 -18.65
CA THR A 205 -2.98 -7.39 -19.55
C THR A 205 -2.17 -7.16 -20.84
N GLY A 206 -0.88 -7.50 -20.84
CA GLY A 206 0.00 -7.25 -22.00
C GLY A 206 0.22 -5.76 -22.33
N LEU A 207 -0.07 -4.85 -21.39
CA LEU A 207 0.07 -3.40 -21.58
C LEU A 207 1.54 -2.95 -21.61
N LEU A 208 2.43 -3.71 -20.99
CA LEU A 208 3.88 -3.50 -21.00
C LEU A 208 4.59 -4.75 -21.52
N THR A 209 5.76 -4.55 -22.17
CA THR A 209 6.68 -5.66 -22.39
C THR A 209 7.44 -5.98 -21.11
N ILE A 210 8.00 -7.18 -21.04
CA ILE A 210 8.80 -7.58 -19.86
C ILE A 210 10.04 -6.69 -19.72
N GLU A 211 10.64 -6.27 -20.84
CA GLU A 211 11.81 -5.37 -20.85
C GLU A 211 11.46 -3.99 -20.30
N GLU A 212 10.31 -3.42 -20.67
CA GLU A 212 9.82 -2.15 -20.13
C GLU A 212 9.62 -2.22 -18.62
N ALA A 213 8.94 -3.27 -18.12
CA ALA A 213 8.66 -3.48 -16.72
C ALA A 213 9.94 -3.71 -15.89
N VAL A 214 10.83 -4.58 -16.36
CA VAL A 214 12.12 -4.85 -15.70
C VAL A 214 12.99 -3.61 -15.68
N HIS A 215 13.10 -2.87 -16.79
CA HIS A 215 13.87 -1.63 -16.83
C HIS A 215 13.33 -0.60 -15.82
N ALA A 216 12.01 -0.49 -15.66
CA ALA A 216 11.38 0.45 -14.73
C ALA A 216 11.78 0.22 -13.27
N VAL A 217 11.97 -1.05 -12.85
CA VAL A 217 12.32 -1.42 -11.47
C VAL A 217 13.82 -1.70 -11.26
N THR A 218 14.65 -1.59 -12.30
CA THR A 218 16.10 -1.84 -12.23
C THR A 218 16.90 -0.69 -12.81
N GLY A 219 17.04 -0.58 -14.13
CA GLY A 219 17.87 0.39 -14.83
C GLY A 219 17.53 1.83 -14.49
N LYS A 220 16.24 2.20 -14.50
CA LYS A 220 15.80 3.56 -14.14
C LYS A 220 16.18 3.94 -12.70
N HIS A 221 16.08 3.00 -11.75
CA HIS A 221 16.49 3.26 -10.37
C HIS A 221 18.00 3.37 -10.25
N ALA A 222 18.75 2.50 -10.94
CA ALA A 222 20.21 2.59 -10.96
C ALA A 222 20.69 3.94 -11.50
N ASP A 223 20.09 4.41 -12.59
CA ASP A 223 20.39 5.73 -13.16
C ASP A 223 20.03 6.86 -12.19
N PHE A 224 18.86 6.80 -11.56
CA PHE A 224 18.40 7.80 -10.60
C PHE A 224 19.33 7.92 -9.38
N PHE A 225 19.78 6.79 -8.83
CA PHE A 225 20.69 6.75 -7.69
C PHE A 225 22.18 6.86 -8.08
N GLY A 226 22.51 6.95 -9.37
CA GLY A 226 23.89 7.02 -9.86
C GLY A 226 24.66 5.71 -9.68
N LEU A 227 23.99 4.56 -9.65
CA LEU A 227 24.58 3.24 -9.49
C LEU A 227 25.11 2.75 -10.84
N ARG A 228 26.39 2.94 -11.12
CA ARG A 228 26.98 2.68 -12.43
C ARG A 228 27.32 1.20 -12.70
N ASP A 229 27.41 0.40 -11.66
CA ASP A 229 27.86 -1.00 -11.70
C ASP A 229 26.76 -2.03 -11.60
N ARG A 230 25.49 -1.62 -11.58
CA ARG A 230 24.31 -2.49 -11.44
C ARG A 230 23.08 -1.97 -12.19
N GLY A 231 21.93 -2.64 -12.08
CA GLY A 231 20.68 -2.28 -12.75
C GLY A 231 20.54 -2.79 -14.17
N VAL A 232 21.59 -3.37 -14.74
CA VAL A 232 21.58 -4.06 -16.05
C VAL A 232 22.45 -5.31 -16.00
N VAL A 233 22.06 -6.35 -16.73
CA VAL A 233 22.84 -7.58 -16.88
C VAL A 233 23.86 -7.37 -18.02
N ALA A 234 25.12 -7.15 -17.65
CA ALA A 234 26.22 -6.96 -18.60
C ALA A 234 27.55 -7.40 -18.01
N PRO A 235 28.53 -7.78 -18.84
CA PRO A 235 29.89 -8.10 -18.36
C PRO A 235 30.50 -6.96 -17.54
N GLY A 236 31.09 -7.29 -16.40
CA GLY A 236 31.74 -6.32 -15.49
C GLY A 236 30.78 -5.61 -14.53
N LYS A 237 29.50 -5.90 -14.56
CA LYS A 237 28.50 -5.42 -13.59
C LYS A 237 28.37 -6.38 -12.41
N ALA A 238 27.91 -5.85 -11.28
CA ALA A 238 27.56 -6.64 -10.12
C ALA A 238 26.43 -7.62 -10.48
N ALA A 239 26.56 -8.87 -10.05
CA ALA A 239 25.57 -9.90 -10.30
C ALA A 239 24.45 -9.85 -9.22
N ASP A 240 23.73 -8.73 -9.19
CA ASP A 240 22.50 -8.57 -8.40
C ASP A 240 21.34 -9.01 -9.29
N LEU A 241 20.88 -10.25 -9.13
CA LEU A 241 19.98 -10.91 -10.06
C LEU A 241 18.75 -11.46 -9.37
N VAL A 242 17.63 -11.46 -10.07
CA VAL A 242 16.41 -12.19 -9.69
C VAL A 242 16.09 -13.18 -10.81
N VAL A 243 15.86 -14.45 -10.42
CA VAL A 243 15.47 -15.52 -11.34
C VAL A 243 14.01 -15.87 -11.07
N PHE A 244 13.19 -15.74 -12.10
CA PHE A 244 11.76 -16.04 -12.02
C PHE A 244 11.24 -16.60 -13.35
N ASP A 245 10.13 -17.27 -13.27
CA ASP A 245 9.30 -17.63 -14.41
C ASP A 245 8.04 -16.75 -14.35
N LEU A 246 7.69 -16.07 -15.44
CA LEU A 246 6.59 -15.12 -15.46
C LEU A 246 5.23 -15.80 -15.22
N ASP A 247 5.10 -17.07 -15.61
CA ASP A 247 3.89 -17.86 -15.41
C ASP A 247 3.77 -18.39 -13.97
N GLU A 248 4.88 -18.47 -13.22
CA GLU A 248 4.91 -19.00 -11.86
C GLU A 248 4.85 -17.93 -10.78
N ILE A 249 5.34 -16.70 -11.07
CA ILE A 249 5.28 -15.64 -10.07
C ILE A 249 3.85 -15.15 -9.88
N ASP A 250 3.48 -14.83 -8.63
CA ASP A 250 2.17 -14.27 -8.33
C ASP A 250 2.21 -13.36 -7.11
N LEU A 251 1.26 -12.41 -7.07
CA LEU A 251 1.07 -11.52 -5.95
C LEU A 251 0.30 -12.25 -4.84
N GLN A 252 1.01 -12.82 -3.90
CA GLN A 252 0.40 -13.55 -2.79
C GLN A 252 -0.46 -12.62 -1.91
N PRO A 253 -1.54 -13.13 -1.29
CA PRO A 253 -2.34 -12.35 -0.33
C PRO A 253 -1.49 -11.92 0.86
N GLU A 254 -1.87 -10.81 1.48
CA GLU A 254 -1.29 -10.39 2.74
C GLU A 254 -1.74 -11.30 3.87
N VAL A 255 -0.81 -11.61 4.76
CA VAL A 255 -1.05 -12.42 5.95
C VAL A 255 -0.61 -11.67 7.20
N ARG A 256 -1.33 -11.88 8.30
CA ARG A 256 -0.95 -11.34 9.60
C ARG A 256 0.08 -12.27 10.25
N VAL A 257 1.25 -11.73 10.61
CA VAL A 257 2.33 -12.48 11.27
C VAL A 257 2.75 -11.77 12.56
N SER A 258 3.11 -12.55 13.60
CA SER A 258 3.56 -12.04 14.90
C SER A 258 5.05 -12.31 15.07
N ASP A 259 5.87 -11.62 14.29
CA ASP A 259 7.33 -11.77 14.23
C ASP A 259 8.10 -10.54 14.72
N ILE A 260 7.40 -9.56 15.29
CA ILE A 260 8.01 -8.34 15.85
C ILE A 260 8.39 -8.57 17.31
N PRO A 261 9.57 -8.12 17.77
CA PRO A 261 9.95 -8.17 19.17
C PRO A 261 8.87 -7.58 20.08
N GLY A 262 8.60 -8.25 21.21
CA GLY A 262 7.52 -7.87 22.13
C GLY A 262 6.15 -8.47 21.79
N GLY A 263 6.07 -9.39 20.83
CA GLY A 263 4.84 -10.12 20.48
C GLY A 263 3.86 -9.31 19.63
N SER A 264 4.30 -8.17 19.09
CA SER A 264 3.46 -7.39 18.17
C SER A 264 3.35 -8.05 16.80
N TRP A 265 2.35 -7.67 16.03
CA TRP A 265 2.05 -8.25 14.73
C TRP A 265 2.17 -7.22 13.60
N ARG A 266 2.31 -7.72 12.39
CA ARG A 266 2.30 -6.93 11.16
C ARG A 266 1.64 -7.68 10.02
N TYR A 267 1.25 -6.95 8.97
CA TYR A 267 0.98 -7.56 7.68
C TYR A 267 2.29 -7.89 6.96
N SER A 268 2.36 -9.06 6.38
CA SER A 268 3.44 -9.52 5.54
C SER A 268 2.85 -10.12 4.26
N ARG A 269 3.62 -10.10 3.18
CA ARG A 269 3.26 -10.75 1.94
C ARG A 269 4.32 -11.78 1.61
N PRO A 270 3.99 -13.07 1.57
CA PRO A 270 4.92 -14.11 1.17
C PRO A 270 5.42 -13.89 -0.25
N ALA A 271 6.64 -14.37 -0.56
CA ALA A 271 7.14 -14.41 -1.92
C ALA A 271 6.34 -15.43 -2.74
N GLY A 272 5.96 -15.07 -3.96
CA GLY A 272 5.21 -15.92 -4.87
C GLY A 272 6.04 -16.31 -6.09
N GLY A 273 6.51 -17.57 -6.18
CA GLY A 273 7.07 -18.15 -7.40
C GLY A 273 8.49 -17.72 -7.81
N TYR A 274 9.19 -16.90 -7.03
CA TYR A 274 10.58 -16.53 -7.32
C TYR A 274 11.53 -17.71 -7.04
N ARG A 275 12.39 -18.04 -8.02
CA ARG A 275 13.32 -19.18 -7.94
C ARG A 275 14.60 -18.83 -7.21
N ALA A 276 15.18 -17.65 -7.48
CA ALA A 276 16.40 -17.20 -6.79
C ALA A 276 16.51 -15.67 -6.75
N THR A 277 17.15 -15.18 -5.70
CA THR A 277 17.68 -13.81 -5.61
C THR A 277 19.15 -13.91 -5.28
N LEU A 278 19.99 -13.26 -6.08
CA LEU A 278 21.44 -13.20 -5.91
C LEU A 278 21.88 -11.76 -5.64
N VAL A 279 22.82 -11.60 -4.75
CA VAL A 279 23.50 -10.33 -4.47
C VAL A 279 24.99 -10.55 -4.64
N ASN A 280 25.67 -9.73 -5.45
CA ASN A 280 27.07 -9.89 -5.81
C ASN A 280 27.42 -11.32 -6.28
N GLY A 281 26.49 -12.01 -6.96
CA GLY A 281 26.68 -13.36 -7.47
C GLY A 281 26.43 -14.49 -6.47
N GLU A 282 26.13 -14.18 -5.20
CA GLU A 282 25.85 -15.18 -4.16
C GLU A 282 24.33 -15.27 -3.91
N PRO A 283 23.73 -16.48 -3.96
CA PRO A 283 22.31 -16.64 -3.67
C PRO A 283 21.97 -16.29 -2.22
N THR A 284 21.05 -15.35 -2.03
CA THR A 284 20.49 -14.95 -0.72
C THR A 284 19.15 -15.62 -0.44
N TRP A 285 18.40 -15.95 -1.51
CA TRP A 285 17.14 -16.69 -1.48
C TRP A 285 17.12 -17.73 -2.58
N LEU A 286 16.61 -18.92 -2.26
CA LEU A 286 16.37 -19.99 -3.21
C LEU A 286 14.99 -20.62 -2.94
N ASN A 287 14.13 -20.65 -3.96
CA ASN A 287 12.80 -21.28 -3.90
C ASN A 287 11.97 -20.81 -2.67
N GLY A 288 11.98 -19.54 -2.36
CA GLY A 288 11.21 -18.96 -1.27
C GLY A 288 11.85 -19.06 0.13
N ALA A 289 13.05 -19.62 0.26
CA ALA A 289 13.77 -19.75 1.52
C ALA A 289 15.07 -18.93 1.54
N SER A 290 15.37 -18.30 2.67
CA SER A 290 16.65 -17.62 2.88
C SER A 290 17.80 -18.64 2.96
N THR A 291 18.90 -18.35 2.28
CA THR A 291 20.15 -19.16 2.39
C THR A 291 20.97 -18.80 3.63
N GLY A 292 20.67 -17.67 4.28
CA GLY A 292 21.47 -17.11 5.36
C GLY A 292 22.70 -16.32 4.89
N ALA A 293 23.00 -16.28 3.58
CA ALA A 293 24.10 -15.49 3.04
C ALA A 293 23.82 -13.98 3.12
N THR A 294 24.86 -13.19 3.43
CA THR A 294 24.80 -11.72 3.56
C THR A 294 25.91 -11.03 2.74
N PRO A 295 25.97 -11.26 1.40
CA PRO A 295 27.03 -10.75 0.54
C PRO A 295 26.88 -9.26 0.18
N GLY A 296 25.86 -8.59 0.70
CA GLY A 296 25.61 -7.18 0.44
C GLY A 296 26.70 -6.26 0.96
N ALA A 297 26.96 -5.16 0.27
CA ALA A 297 27.88 -4.12 0.68
C ALA A 297 27.17 -2.77 0.74
N PHE A 298 27.63 -1.89 1.64
CA PHE A 298 27.17 -0.50 1.67
C PHE A 298 27.63 0.23 0.41
N LEU A 299 26.69 0.85 -0.29
CA LEU A 299 26.96 1.67 -1.47
C LEU A 299 26.99 3.13 -1.05
N ALA A 300 28.19 3.71 -0.94
CA ALA A 300 28.33 5.13 -0.67
C ALA A 300 27.84 5.96 -1.88
N SER A 301 27.13 7.05 -1.61
CA SER A 301 26.85 8.07 -2.64
C SER A 301 28.17 8.65 -3.15
N ARG A 302 28.35 8.73 -4.44
CA ARG A 302 29.52 9.32 -5.11
C ARG A 302 29.28 10.77 -5.47
#